data_d006b261855ad196bd0e6874975f0e6b
#
_entry.id   d006b261855ad196bd0e6874975f0e6b
#
_cell.length_a   1.000
_cell.length_b   1.000
_cell.length_c   1.000
_cell.angle_alpha   90.00
_cell.angle_beta   90.00
_cell.angle_gamma   90.00
#
_symmetry.space_group_name_H-M   'P 1'
#
loop_
_entity.id
_entity.type
_entity.pdbx_description
1 polymer ?
#
loop_
_entity_poly.entity_id
_entity_poly.type
_entity_poly.pdbx_seq_one_letter_code
_entity_poly.pdbx_strand_id
1 'polypeptide(L)'
;MVNEKEGKKKRKIVLASGTFDLLHLGHVKYLEEAKRAGGRNAELIVIVARDSTVEKRRGTKPIVPENQRRALVGSLKVVDDAILGYEDFDIEKVIQKIKPDVVALGYDRSDIEQVVRNYMKEKGLMIKVVKIGKFEEEELNSSSKIKQKIIRHYKR
;
A
#
# COMPACT_ATOMS: atom_id res chain seq x y z
N MET A 1 19.65 0.34 -42.99
CA MET A 1 18.78 -0.55 -42.19
C MET A 1 19.30 -0.53 -40.77
N VAL A 2 18.73 0.28 -39.92
CA VAL A 2 19.10 0.36 -38.50
C VAL A 2 18.08 -0.48 -37.75
N ASN A 3 18.53 -1.61 -37.23
CA ASN A 3 17.71 -2.56 -36.50
C ASN A 3 17.71 -2.15 -35.04
N GLU A 4 16.89 -1.17 -34.68
CA GLU A 4 16.67 -0.79 -33.30
C GLU A 4 15.62 -1.71 -32.63
N LYS A 5 16.10 -2.88 -32.19
CA LYS A 5 15.44 -3.57 -31.10
C LYS A 5 15.81 -2.87 -29.81
N GLU A 6 15.21 -1.71 -29.53
CA GLU A 6 15.14 -1.19 -28.16
C GLU A 6 14.35 -2.22 -27.34
N GLY A 7 15.07 -3.03 -26.59
CA GLY A 7 14.48 -3.92 -25.61
C GLY A 7 13.65 -3.08 -24.62
N LYS A 8 12.33 -3.20 -24.65
CA LYS A 8 11.44 -2.56 -23.66
C LYS A 8 11.95 -2.91 -22.26
N LYS A 9 12.61 -1.95 -21.62
CA LYS A 9 13.10 -2.09 -20.25
C LYS A 9 11.90 -2.50 -19.38
N LYS A 10 11.96 -3.70 -18.79
CA LYS A 10 10.89 -4.26 -17.95
C LYS A 10 10.50 -3.23 -16.88
N ARG A 11 9.22 -2.91 -16.75
CA ARG A 11 8.70 -2.04 -15.69
C ARG A 11 8.97 -2.67 -14.33
N LYS A 12 9.42 -1.86 -13.39
CA LYS A 12 9.52 -2.30 -11.99
C LYS A 12 8.14 -2.36 -11.36
N ILE A 13 7.89 -3.41 -10.61
CA ILE A 13 6.66 -3.57 -9.84
C ILE A 13 6.92 -3.08 -8.42
N VAL A 14 6.13 -2.12 -7.99
CA VAL A 14 6.09 -1.63 -6.61
C VAL A 14 4.86 -2.20 -5.93
N LEU A 15 5.06 -2.82 -4.79
CA LEU A 15 4.02 -3.30 -3.91
C LEU A 15 3.84 -2.33 -2.75
N ALA A 16 2.63 -1.83 -2.57
CA ALA A 16 2.22 -1.08 -1.38
C ALA A 16 1.03 -1.76 -0.71
N SER A 17 0.82 -1.52 0.55
CA SER A 17 -0.31 -2.07 1.29
C SER A 17 -0.84 -1.11 2.35
N GLY A 18 -2.10 -1.27 2.72
CA GLY A 18 -2.72 -0.47 3.76
C GLY A 18 -4.18 -0.84 4.00
N THR A 19 -4.78 -0.21 4.99
CA THR A 19 -6.22 -0.31 5.26
C THR A 19 -7.03 0.61 4.34
N PHE A 20 -6.56 1.83 4.15
CA PHE A 20 -7.19 2.87 3.31
C PHE A 20 -8.65 3.15 3.71
N ASP A 21 -8.91 3.20 5.01
CA ASP A 21 -10.21 3.58 5.54
C ASP A 21 -10.36 5.11 5.53
N LEU A 22 -11.51 5.60 5.05
CA LEU A 22 -11.76 7.05 4.91
C LEU A 22 -10.61 7.74 4.16
N LEU A 23 -10.50 7.49 2.85
CA LEU A 23 -9.44 8.03 2.01
C LEU A 23 -9.21 9.52 2.25
N HIS A 24 -7.95 9.90 2.44
CA HIS A 24 -7.51 11.26 2.63
C HIS A 24 -6.20 11.52 1.88
N LEU A 25 -5.76 12.76 1.83
CA LEU A 25 -4.57 13.14 1.07
C LEU A 25 -3.30 12.41 1.54
N GLY A 26 -3.20 12.07 2.82
CA GLY A 26 -2.09 11.26 3.33
C GLY A 26 -1.95 9.91 2.63
N HIS A 27 -3.05 9.23 2.33
CA HIS A 27 -3.03 7.99 1.55
C HIS A 27 -2.55 8.22 0.13
N VAL A 28 -3.01 9.28 -0.53
CA VAL A 28 -2.60 9.62 -1.90
C VAL A 28 -1.10 9.90 -1.94
N LYS A 29 -0.59 10.72 -1.02
CA LYS A 29 0.85 11.04 -0.93
C LYS A 29 1.71 9.82 -0.66
N TYR A 30 1.27 8.94 0.22
CA TYR A 30 1.92 7.65 0.45
C TYR A 30 2.05 6.84 -0.85
N LEU A 31 0.97 6.71 -1.62
CA LEU A 31 0.96 5.95 -2.86
C LEU A 31 1.78 6.61 -3.97
N GLU A 32 1.77 7.95 -4.05
CA GLU A 32 2.63 8.69 -4.99
C GLU A 32 4.12 8.44 -4.70
N GLU A 33 4.54 8.54 -3.44
CA GLU A 33 5.91 8.25 -3.03
C GLU A 33 6.30 6.79 -3.24
N ALA A 34 5.37 5.86 -2.94
CA ALA A 34 5.58 4.44 -3.20
C ALA A 34 5.88 4.19 -4.69
N LYS A 35 5.06 4.71 -5.60
CA LYS A 35 5.28 4.55 -7.04
C LYS A 35 6.61 5.16 -7.48
N ARG A 36 6.95 6.33 -6.96
CA ARG A 36 8.20 7.04 -7.26
C ARG A 36 9.44 6.22 -6.88
N ALA A 37 9.36 5.43 -5.79
CA ALA A 37 10.45 4.54 -5.37
C ALA A 37 10.83 3.48 -6.40
N GLY A 38 9.93 3.12 -7.29
CA GLY A 38 10.17 2.19 -8.40
C GLY A 38 10.75 2.86 -9.67
N GLY A 39 10.78 4.19 -9.72
CA GLY A 39 11.26 4.96 -10.88
C GLY A 39 10.15 5.38 -11.86
N ARG A 40 10.56 6.03 -12.95
CA ARG A 40 9.65 6.77 -13.85
C ARG A 40 8.48 5.94 -14.41
N ASN A 41 8.72 4.68 -14.76
CA ASN A 41 7.72 3.81 -15.42
C ASN A 41 7.29 2.65 -14.53
N ALA A 42 7.40 2.80 -13.20
CA ALA A 42 7.00 1.74 -12.28
C ALA A 42 5.50 1.48 -12.34
N GLU A 43 5.13 0.23 -12.11
CA GLU A 43 3.76 -0.22 -11.91
C GLU A 43 3.50 -0.34 -10.40
N LEU A 44 2.46 0.32 -9.90
CA LEU A 44 2.07 0.28 -8.50
C LEU A 44 0.89 -0.66 -8.29
N ILE A 45 1.13 -1.74 -7.57
CA ILE A 45 0.11 -2.68 -7.13
C ILE A 45 -0.14 -2.46 -5.64
N VAL A 46 -1.40 -2.27 -5.26
CA VAL A 46 -1.79 -1.98 -3.89
C VAL A 46 -2.62 -3.10 -3.30
N ILE A 47 -2.19 -3.61 -2.15
CA ILE A 47 -2.98 -4.56 -1.36
C ILE A 47 -3.79 -3.79 -0.33
N VAL A 48 -5.09 -3.94 -0.39
CA VAL A 48 -6.04 -3.39 0.58
C VAL A 48 -6.38 -4.46 1.61
N ALA A 49 -6.14 -4.17 2.88
CA ALA A 49 -6.40 -5.11 3.97
C ALA A 49 -7.88 -5.47 4.07
N ARG A 50 -8.17 -6.75 4.27
CA ARG A 50 -9.54 -7.22 4.50
C ARG A 50 -10.11 -6.71 5.81
N ASP A 51 -11.42 -6.60 5.89
CA ASP A 51 -12.12 -6.19 7.10
C ASP A 51 -11.78 -7.10 8.28
N SER A 52 -11.76 -8.41 8.06
CA SER A 52 -11.38 -9.40 9.08
C SER A 52 -9.94 -9.23 9.57
N THR A 53 -9.00 -8.93 8.68
CA THR A 53 -7.60 -8.68 9.02
C THR A 53 -7.46 -7.43 9.90
N VAL A 54 -8.17 -6.36 9.56
CA VAL A 54 -8.16 -5.11 10.33
C VAL A 54 -8.81 -5.31 11.69
N GLU A 55 -9.94 -6.02 11.76
CA GLU A 55 -10.64 -6.33 13.00
C GLU A 55 -9.78 -7.15 13.97
N LYS A 56 -9.10 -8.19 13.49
CA LYS A 56 -8.14 -8.98 14.30
C LYS A 56 -7.03 -8.10 14.89
N ARG A 57 -6.54 -7.11 14.14
CA ARG A 57 -5.44 -6.25 14.57
C ARG A 57 -5.86 -5.09 15.45
N ARG A 58 -7.00 -4.46 15.16
CA ARG A 58 -7.46 -3.21 15.80
C ARG A 58 -8.64 -3.37 16.73
N GLY A 59 -9.29 -4.53 16.75
CA GLY A 59 -10.50 -4.79 17.52
C GLY A 59 -11.79 -4.30 16.87
N THR A 60 -11.71 -3.56 15.78
CA THR A 60 -12.87 -3.01 15.06
C THR A 60 -12.66 -3.09 13.55
N LYS A 61 -13.75 -3.25 12.80
CA LYS A 61 -13.73 -3.17 11.34
C LYS A 61 -13.50 -1.74 10.87
N PRO A 62 -12.99 -1.54 9.64
CA PRO A 62 -13.00 -0.25 8.99
C PRO A 62 -14.43 0.30 8.85
N ILE A 63 -14.56 1.62 8.74
CA ILE A 63 -15.85 2.28 8.46
C ILE A 63 -16.31 1.93 7.05
N VAL A 64 -15.41 1.98 6.08
CA VAL A 64 -15.72 1.66 4.68
C VAL A 64 -15.42 0.18 4.43
N PRO A 65 -16.37 -0.61 3.90
CA PRO A 65 -16.17 -2.04 3.62
C PRO A 65 -15.04 -2.30 2.63
N GLU A 66 -14.39 -3.45 2.75
CA GLU A 66 -13.18 -3.81 1.99
C GLU A 66 -13.32 -3.66 0.47
N ASN A 67 -14.43 -4.10 -0.12
CA ASN A 67 -14.65 -4.00 -1.56
C ASN A 67 -14.74 -2.55 -2.03
N GLN A 68 -15.36 -1.69 -1.25
CA GLN A 68 -15.45 -0.26 -1.54
C GLN A 68 -14.09 0.42 -1.37
N ARG A 69 -13.34 0.10 -0.32
CA ARG A 69 -11.98 0.62 -0.12
C ARG A 69 -11.06 0.22 -1.28
N ARG A 70 -11.11 -1.03 -1.71
CA ARG A 70 -10.36 -1.51 -2.88
C ARG A 70 -10.75 -0.73 -4.16
N ALA A 71 -12.04 -0.56 -4.42
CA ALA A 71 -12.52 0.16 -5.59
C ALA A 71 -12.06 1.63 -5.60
N LEU A 72 -12.14 2.31 -4.44
CA LEU A 72 -11.67 3.68 -4.29
C LEU A 72 -10.16 3.81 -4.52
N VAL A 73 -9.36 2.93 -3.93
CA VAL A 73 -7.91 2.91 -4.15
C VAL A 73 -7.57 2.62 -5.61
N GLY A 74 -8.25 1.65 -6.23
CA GLY A 74 -8.05 1.31 -7.63
C GLY A 74 -8.42 2.41 -8.63
N SER A 75 -9.25 3.38 -8.22
CA SER A 75 -9.60 4.53 -9.05
C SER A 75 -8.62 5.70 -8.94
N LEU A 76 -7.65 5.63 -8.05
CA LEU A 76 -6.63 6.68 -7.94
C LEU A 76 -5.67 6.62 -9.13
N LYS A 77 -5.37 7.79 -9.70
CA LYS A 77 -4.51 7.93 -10.89
C LYS A 77 -3.13 7.26 -10.76
N VAL A 78 -2.60 7.24 -9.56
CA VAL A 78 -1.27 6.70 -9.26
C VAL A 78 -1.25 5.17 -9.19
N VAL A 79 -2.40 4.54 -8.95
CA VAL A 79 -2.55 3.10 -8.76
C VAL A 79 -2.79 2.41 -10.09
N ASP A 80 -2.00 1.39 -10.41
CA ASP A 80 -2.18 0.58 -11.62
C ASP A 80 -3.12 -0.60 -11.35
N ASP A 81 -3.03 -1.21 -10.16
CA ASP A 81 -3.97 -2.26 -9.73
C ASP A 81 -4.15 -2.25 -8.21
N ALA A 82 -5.36 -2.57 -7.76
CA ALA A 82 -5.70 -2.70 -6.34
C ALA A 82 -6.42 -4.03 -6.09
N ILE A 83 -5.85 -4.82 -5.20
CA ILE A 83 -6.36 -6.15 -4.84
C ILE A 83 -6.62 -6.25 -3.34
N LEU A 84 -7.55 -7.12 -2.95
CA LEU A 84 -7.72 -7.47 -1.54
C LEU A 84 -6.60 -8.40 -1.09
N GLY A 85 -6.11 -8.19 0.13
CA GLY A 85 -5.18 -9.08 0.79
C GLY A 85 -5.80 -10.44 1.10
N TYR A 86 -4.98 -11.37 1.57
CA TYR A 86 -5.45 -12.64 2.12
C TYR A 86 -6.08 -12.43 3.51
N GLU A 87 -7.00 -13.30 3.89
CA GLU A 87 -7.64 -13.24 5.22
C GLU A 87 -6.62 -13.45 6.35
N ASP A 88 -5.70 -14.38 6.15
CA ASP A 88 -4.52 -14.53 6.98
C ASP A 88 -3.33 -13.89 6.27
N PHE A 89 -2.56 -13.10 7.00
CA PHE A 89 -1.39 -12.44 6.46
C PHE A 89 -0.34 -13.48 6.04
N ASP A 90 -0.08 -13.57 4.74
CA ASP A 90 0.86 -14.51 4.15
C ASP A 90 1.76 -13.79 3.15
N ILE A 91 2.94 -13.39 3.64
CA ILE A 91 3.91 -12.64 2.82
C ILE A 91 4.46 -13.49 1.66
N GLU A 92 4.60 -14.78 1.87
CA GLU A 92 5.10 -15.70 0.84
C GLU A 92 4.16 -15.71 -0.37
N LYS A 93 2.85 -15.93 -0.13
CA LYS A 93 1.85 -15.91 -1.21
C LYS A 93 1.81 -14.58 -1.94
N VAL A 94 1.92 -13.47 -1.19
CA VAL A 94 1.94 -12.12 -1.75
C VAL A 94 3.14 -11.93 -2.67
N ILE A 95 4.34 -12.23 -2.21
CA ILE A 95 5.57 -12.04 -2.98
C ILE A 95 5.62 -12.98 -4.18
N GLN A 96 5.20 -14.22 -4.03
CA GLN A 96 5.15 -15.19 -5.14
C GLN A 96 4.15 -14.79 -6.23
N LYS A 97 3.01 -14.24 -5.85
CA LYS A 97 1.97 -13.80 -6.77
C LYS A 97 2.36 -12.52 -7.53
N ILE A 98 2.87 -11.53 -6.81
CA ILE A 98 3.11 -10.19 -7.36
C ILE A 98 4.52 -10.05 -7.93
N LYS A 99 5.50 -10.73 -7.35
CA LYS A 99 6.92 -10.65 -7.70
C LYS A 99 7.43 -9.21 -7.75
N PRO A 100 7.31 -8.46 -6.65
CA PRO A 100 7.67 -7.06 -6.64
C PRO A 100 9.18 -6.86 -6.71
N ASP A 101 9.61 -5.79 -7.36
CA ASP A 101 10.98 -5.28 -7.34
C ASP A 101 11.21 -4.36 -6.12
N VAL A 102 10.14 -3.70 -5.68
CA VAL A 102 10.14 -2.78 -4.53
C VAL A 102 8.93 -3.06 -3.65
N VAL A 103 9.15 -3.12 -2.34
CA VAL A 103 8.09 -3.11 -1.33
C VAL A 103 8.13 -1.77 -0.60
N ALA A 104 7.06 -0.99 -0.72
CA ALA A 104 6.90 0.28 -0.04
C ALA A 104 6.00 0.13 1.20
N LEU A 105 6.48 0.54 2.34
CA LEU A 105 5.80 0.42 3.64
C LEU A 105 5.56 1.79 4.25
N GLY A 106 4.42 1.98 4.92
CA GLY A 106 4.19 3.16 5.73
C GLY A 106 5.16 3.23 6.92
N TYR A 107 5.38 4.43 7.43
CA TYR A 107 6.32 4.72 8.52
C TYR A 107 6.04 3.92 9.80
N ASP A 108 4.81 3.50 10.02
CA ASP A 108 4.31 2.78 11.20
C ASP A 108 4.24 1.25 11.03
N ARG A 109 4.79 0.71 9.93
CA ARG A 109 4.69 -0.71 9.57
C ARG A 109 6.00 -1.48 9.73
N SER A 110 6.70 -1.24 10.85
CA SER A 110 7.93 -1.98 11.18
C SER A 110 7.69 -3.48 11.40
N ASP A 111 6.48 -3.86 11.81
CA ASP A 111 6.02 -5.24 11.93
C ASP A 111 6.09 -5.97 10.58
N ILE A 112 5.52 -5.38 9.54
CA ILE A 112 5.56 -5.92 8.18
C ILE A 112 6.96 -5.88 7.60
N GLU A 113 7.72 -4.79 7.82
CA GLU A 113 9.09 -4.67 7.36
C GLU A 113 9.95 -5.85 7.82
N GLN A 114 9.85 -6.21 9.11
CA GLN A 114 10.62 -7.31 9.67
C GLN A 114 10.27 -8.64 9.01
N VAL A 115 8.98 -8.91 8.80
CA VAL A 115 8.50 -10.13 8.14
C VAL A 115 9.01 -10.21 6.70
N VAL A 116 8.93 -9.12 5.94
CA VAL A 116 9.42 -9.04 4.55
C VAL A 116 10.93 -9.29 4.49
N ARG A 117 11.70 -8.61 5.34
CA ARG A 117 13.17 -8.77 5.37
C ARG A 117 13.61 -10.18 5.77
N ASN A 118 12.94 -10.80 6.75
CA ASN A 118 13.22 -12.18 7.15
C ASN A 118 12.93 -13.16 6.01
N TYR A 119 11.80 -13.00 5.33
CA TYR A 119 11.44 -13.83 4.17
C TYR A 119 12.45 -13.68 3.02
N MET A 120 12.84 -12.45 2.70
CA MET A 120 13.86 -12.17 1.68
C MET A 120 15.18 -12.87 2.00
N LYS A 121 15.64 -12.79 3.26
CA LYS A 121 16.87 -13.42 3.71
C LYS A 121 16.79 -14.94 3.62
N GLU A 122 15.70 -15.53 4.06
CA GLU A 122 15.46 -16.98 4.02
C GLU A 122 15.46 -17.52 2.58
N LYS A 123 14.84 -16.80 1.65
CA LYS A 123 14.70 -17.22 0.24
C LYS A 123 15.78 -16.67 -0.69
N GLY A 124 16.72 -15.87 -0.19
CA GLY A 124 17.77 -15.26 -1.02
C GLY A 124 17.23 -14.26 -2.04
N LEU A 125 16.17 -13.52 -1.74
CA LEU A 125 15.53 -12.58 -2.64
C LEU A 125 16.15 -11.18 -2.56
N MET A 126 16.24 -10.52 -3.72
CA MET A 126 16.75 -9.16 -3.88
C MET A 126 15.59 -8.19 -4.15
N ILE A 127 14.85 -7.81 -3.12
CA ILE A 127 13.74 -6.86 -3.19
C ILE A 127 14.13 -5.59 -2.43
N LYS A 128 13.94 -4.42 -3.03
CA LYS A 128 14.18 -3.14 -2.35
C LYS A 128 13.03 -2.86 -1.39
N VAL A 129 13.31 -2.65 -0.12
CA VAL A 129 12.32 -2.25 0.88
C VAL A 129 12.49 -0.77 1.19
N VAL A 130 11.41 0.01 1.04
CA VAL A 130 11.40 1.46 1.26
C VAL A 130 10.35 1.81 2.29
N LYS A 131 10.74 2.59 3.30
CA LYS A 131 9.82 3.21 4.25
C LYS A 131 9.41 4.59 3.76
N ILE A 132 8.10 4.84 3.69
CA ILE A 132 7.54 6.13 3.31
C ILE A 132 7.21 6.90 4.58
N GLY A 133 7.72 8.13 4.69
CA GLY A 133 7.46 9.01 5.83
C GLY A 133 6.00 9.44 5.92
N LYS A 134 5.61 9.88 7.12
CA LYS A 134 4.27 10.44 7.36
C LYS A 134 4.11 11.75 6.61
N PHE A 135 2.96 11.91 5.92
CA PHE A 135 2.55 13.18 5.35
C PHE A 135 1.93 14.06 6.44
N GLU A 136 2.54 15.19 6.76
CA GLU A 136 2.15 16.07 7.88
C GLU A 136 1.63 17.44 7.47
N GLU A 137 1.61 17.74 6.17
CA GLU A 137 1.29 19.08 5.63
C GLU A 137 -0.19 19.46 5.75
N GLU A 138 -1.09 18.49 6.03
CA GLU A 138 -2.54 18.72 6.10
C GLU A 138 -3.13 18.30 7.45
N GLU A 139 -4.14 19.03 7.89
CA GLU A 139 -4.80 18.79 9.18
C GLU A 139 -5.46 17.40 9.25
N LEU A 140 -6.19 17.01 8.18
CA LEU A 140 -6.92 15.73 8.12
C LEU A 140 -6.12 14.63 7.42
N ASN A 141 -4.89 14.42 7.85
CA ASN A 141 -3.96 13.46 7.25
C ASN A 141 -4.03 12.04 7.84
N SER A 142 -5.04 11.72 8.61
CA SER A 142 -5.30 10.37 9.13
C SER A 142 -6.78 10.09 9.31
N SER A 143 -7.18 8.81 9.16
CA SER A 143 -8.55 8.37 9.38
C SER A 143 -9.02 8.66 10.81
N SER A 144 -8.15 8.56 11.80
CA SER A 144 -8.45 8.88 13.20
C SER A 144 -8.80 10.35 13.40
N LYS A 145 -8.07 11.28 12.76
CA LYS A 145 -8.38 12.71 12.81
C LYS A 145 -9.72 13.02 12.16
N ILE A 146 -10.04 12.38 11.03
CA ILE A 146 -11.34 12.52 10.35
C ILE A 146 -12.47 12.04 11.28
N LYS A 147 -12.34 10.86 11.88
CA LYS A 147 -13.32 10.32 12.83
C LYS A 147 -13.54 11.24 14.03
N GLN A 148 -12.47 11.76 14.63
CA GLN A 148 -12.53 12.69 15.73
C GLN A 148 -13.24 14.01 15.35
N LYS A 149 -12.96 14.53 14.17
CA LYS A 149 -13.61 15.75 13.67
C LYS A 149 -15.12 15.54 13.48
N ILE A 150 -15.53 14.41 12.89
CA ILE A 150 -16.95 14.04 12.73
C ILE A 150 -17.63 13.97 14.11
N ILE A 151 -17.03 13.24 15.05
CA ILE A 151 -17.60 13.09 16.42
C ILE A 151 -17.78 14.46 17.08
N ARG A 152 -16.78 15.34 17.03
CA ARG A 152 -16.87 16.70 17.60
C ARG A 152 -17.92 17.55 16.93
N HIS A 153 -18.10 17.40 15.62
CA HIS A 153 -19.05 18.19 14.84
C HIS A 153 -20.51 17.83 15.17
N TYR A 154 -20.78 16.56 15.42
CA TYR A 154 -22.15 16.05 15.67
C TYR A 154 -22.51 15.80 17.14
N LYS A 155 -21.57 16.01 18.06
CA LYS A 155 -21.83 15.97 19.52
C LYS A 155 -22.33 17.33 20.08
N ARG A 156 -23.14 18.05 19.32
CA ARG A 156 -23.82 19.26 19.80
C ARG A 156 -25.22 18.92 20.29
#